data_9a7ba390b3973c7109142ebaf3e7ced4
#
_entry.id   9a7ba390b3973c7109142ebaf3e7ced4
#
_cell.length_a   1.000
_cell.length_b   1.000
_cell.length_c   1.000
_cell.angle_alpha   90.00
_cell.angle_beta   90.00
_cell.angle_gamma   90.00
#
_symmetry.space_group_name_H-M   'P 1'
#
loop_
_entity.id
_entity.type
_entity.pdbx_description
1 polymer ?
#
loop_
_entity_poly.entity_id
_entity_poly.type
_entity_poly.pdbx_seq_one_letter_code
_entity_poly.pdbx_strand_id
1 'polypeptide(L)'
;MCGIFGHCFCSICGCCCRKNASKTEIRAGESLRGTNIDNISRSIGTMRNLSIQITNFTDMYTLSNPRVHTSSGYSLNPPQPTIAKKTSEACTFTNILAPVKGCVGVLAYEILKDEKHFVGELVIMFSVPYDYILYENYLGLGIYEQHISCNDELFNQMYYEDGPFTRMKATGSEIAYSGERICVKGSMSSAGKAIIKVEFRDSKLPKHKLHK
;
A
#
# COMPACT_ATOMS: atom_id res chain seq x y z
N MET A 1 -63.88 -21.46 36.51
CA MET A 1 -64.67 -21.35 35.23
C MET A 1 -63.60 -20.93 34.17
N CYS A 2 -63.60 -21.82 33.17
CA CYS A 2 -63.18 -21.57 31.78
C CYS A 2 -61.94 -20.74 31.54
N GLY A 3 -60.93 -21.20 30.91
CA GLY A 3 -60.76 -22.13 29.76
C GLY A 3 -60.10 -21.39 28.65
N ILE A 4 -59.26 -22.05 28.04
CA ILE A 4 -59.05 -22.19 26.60
C ILE A 4 -57.59 -22.09 26.21
N PHE A 5 -57.16 -23.22 25.71
CA PHE A 5 -55.91 -23.48 25.00
C PHE A 5 -55.76 -22.61 23.73
N GLY A 6 -54.58 -22.05 23.53
CA GLY A 6 -54.15 -21.48 22.28
C GLY A 6 -52.79 -22.03 21.88
N HIS A 7 -52.80 -23.12 21.09
CA HIS A 7 -51.64 -23.61 20.39
C HIS A 7 -51.24 -22.58 19.33
N CYS A 8 -50.12 -21.93 19.50
CA CYS A 8 -49.42 -21.25 18.39
C CYS A 8 -48.36 -22.18 17.83
N PHE A 9 -48.68 -22.81 16.70
CA PHE A 9 -47.74 -23.39 15.77
C PHE A 9 -46.92 -22.23 15.17
N CYS A 10 -45.67 -22.09 15.57
CA CYS A 10 -44.71 -21.27 14.86
C CYS A 10 -43.77 -22.19 14.07
N SER A 11 -44.31 -22.65 12.94
CA SER A 11 -43.51 -23.27 11.90
C SER A 11 -42.77 -22.19 11.12
N ILE A 12 -41.50 -22.42 10.92
CA ILE A 12 -40.66 -21.80 9.87
C ILE A 12 -40.37 -20.31 10.11
N CYS A 13 -39.55 -20.02 11.08
CA CYS A 13 -38.75 -18.83 11.02
C CYS A 13 -37.26 -19.25 10.85
N GLY A 14 -36.87 -19.37 9.59
CA GLY A 14 -35.47 -19.49 9.22
C GLY A 14 -34.78 -18.23 9.71
N CYS A 15 -34.21 -18.28 10.91
CA CYS A 15 -33.23 -17.29 11.34
C CYS A 15 -32.08 -17.28 10.33
N CYS A 16 -32.21 -16.41 9.33
CA CYS A 16 -31.09 -15.92 8.59
C CYS A 16 -30.12 -15.29 9.59
N CYS A 17 -29.24 -16.10 10.18
CA CYS A 17 -27.98 -15.61 10.68
C CYS A 17 -27.24 -14.96 9.49
N ARG A 18 -27.55 -13.71 9.22
CA ARG A 18 -26.62 -12.83 8.53
C ARG A 18 -25.37 -12.84 9.38
N LYS A 19 -24.41 -13.68 9.00
CA LYS A 19 -23.03 -13.49 9.43
C LYS A 19 -22.67 -12.08 8.97
N ASN A 20 -22.79 -11.13 9.88
CA ASN A 20 -22.12 -9.84 9.73
C ASN A 20 -20.65 -10.20 9.59
N ALA A 21 -20.15 -10.21 8.36
CA ALA A 21 -18.73 -10.15 8.13
C ALA A 21 -18.27 -8.86 8.84
N SER A 22 -17.66 -9.01 10.00
CA SER A 22 -17.07 -7.89 10.72
C SER A 22 -16.16 -7.22 9.71
N LYS A 23 -16.49 -6.00 9.29
CA LYS A 23 -15.57 -5.14 8.57
C LYS A 23 -14.41 -4.97 9.52
N THR A 24 -13.32 -5.72 9.31
CA THR A 24 -12.12 -5.58 10.13
C THR A 24 -11.60 -4.18 9.89
N GLU A 25 -11.75 -3.34 10.90
CA GLU A 25 -11.39 -1.93 10.84
C GLU A 25 -9.87 -1.81 10.72
N ILE A 26 -9.42 -1.00 9.77
CA ILE A 26 -7.99 -0.69 9.60
C ILE A 26 -7.58 0.25 10.73
N ARG A 27 -6.53 -0.10 11.45
CA ARG A 27 -5.99 0.69 12.55
C ARG A 27 -4.88 1.60 12.05
N ALA A 28 -4.86 2.83 12.54
CA ALA A 28 -3.69 3.69 12.40
C ALA A 28 -2.55 3.09 13.23
N GLY A 29 -1.39 2.87 12.59
CA GLY A 29 -0.17 2.49 13.30
C GLY A 29 0.54 3.70 13.91
N GLU A 30 1.79 3.53 14.34
CA GLU A 30 2.52 4.56 15.10
C GLU A 30 2.69 5.87 14.34
N SER A 31 2.98 5.79 13.04
CA SER A 31 3.23 6.96 12.17
C SER A 31 1.99 7.81 11.89
N LEU A 32 0.80 7.21 12.01
CA LEU A 32 -0.50 7.86 11.74
C LEU A 32 -1.32 8.10 13.00
N ARG A 33 -0.79 7.83 14.19
CA ARG A 33 -1.52 8.00 15.46
C ARG A 33 -1.89 9.45 15.68
N GLY A 34 -3.19 9.73 15.71
CA GLY A 34 -3.74 11.08 15.91
C GLY A 34 -3.58 12.04 14.74
N THR A 35 -3.17 11.55 13.56
CA THR A 35 -2.99 12.35 12.34
C THR A 35 -3.41 11.57 11.09
N ASN A 36 -3.23 12.17 9.93
CA ASN A 36 -3.44 11.52 8.62
C ASN A 36 -2.38 11.97 7.63
N ILE A 37 -2.30 11.28 6.48
CA ILE A 37 -1.28 11.52 5.48
C ILE A 37 -1.32 12.94 4.90
N ASP A 38 -2.50 13.54 4.81
CA ASP A 38 -2.66 14.89 4.27
C ASP A 38 -2.09 15.95 5.25
N ASN A 39 -2.25 15.74 6.56
CA ASN A 39 -1.65 16.60 7.59
C ASN A 39 -0.13 16.45 7.61
N ILE A 40 0.37 15.21 7.51
CA ILE A 40 1.80 14.93 7.42
C ILE A 40 2.40 15.64 6.20
N SER A 41 1.80 15.48 5.01
CA SER A 41 2.27 16.12 3.79
C SER A 41 2.28 17.65 3.89
N ARG A 42 1.25 18.25 4.48
CA ARG A 42 1.17 19.71 4.67
C ARG A 42 2.24 20.24 5.61
N SER A 43 2.66 19.47 6.60
CA SER A 43 3.68 19.89 7.58
C SER A 43 5.10 19.97 6.98
N ILE A 44 5.35 19.33 5.84
CA ILE A 44 6.66 19.37 5.18
C ILE A 44 6.85 20.68 4.46
N GLY A 45 7.88 21.45 4.85
CA GLY A 45 8.13 22.80 4.35
C GLY A 45 8.73 22.90 2.94
N THR A 46 9.24 21.80 2.37
CA THR A 46 9.90 21.79 1.06
C THR A 46 8.91 21.80 -0.11
N MET A 47 9.37 22.28 -1.27
CA MET A 47 8.56 22.39 -2.49
C MET A 47 8.39 21.04 -3.23
N ARG A 48 9.32 20.12 -3.07
CA ARG A 48 9.30 18.79 -3.64
C ARG A 48 9.45 17.79 -2.52
N ASN A 49 8.36 17.10 -2.20
CA ASN A 49 8.35 16.07 -1.19
C ASN A 49 7.30 15.01 -1.53
N LEU A 50 7.40 13.90 -0.85
CA LEU A 50 6.54 12.76 -1.01
C LEU A 50 6.13 12.23 0.35
N SER A 51 4.84 11.99 0.53
CA SER A 51 4.29 11.27 1.67
C SER A 51 3.65 9.98 1.17
N ILE A 52 4.08 8.84 1.69
CA ILE A 52 3.57 7.51 1.32
C ILE A 52 2.80 6.95 2.50
N GLN A 53 1.55 6.58 2.27
CA GLN A 53 0.76 5.78 3.20
C GLN A 53 0.62 4.37 2.63
N ILE A 54 0.98 3.36 3.42
CA ILE A 54 0.83 1.96 3.07
C ILE A 54 -0.18 1.34 4.03
N THR A 55 -1.25 0.77 3.50
CA THR A 55 -2.30 0.08 4.26
C THR A 55 -2.24 -1.41 3.96
N ASN A 56 -1.97 -2.20 4.99
CA ASN A 56 -1.97 -3.65 4.91
C ASN A 56 -3.36 -4.20 5.22
N PHE A 57 -4.12 -4.54 4.18
CA PHE A 57 -5.46 -5.13 4.30
C PHE A 57 -5.47 -6.64 4.46
N THR A 58 -4.30 -7.30 4.43
CA THR A 58 -4.22 -8.76 4.46
C THR A 58 -4.51 -9.34 5.86
N ASP A 59 -4.91 -10.61 5.88
CA ASP A 59 -5.16 -11.36 7.11
C ASP A 59 -3.95 -12.22 7.53
N MET A 60 -3.01 -12.48 6.61
CA MET A 60 -1.93 -13.43 6.83
C MET A 60 -0.53 -12.84 6.69
N TYR A 61 -0.39 -11.69 6.02
CA TYR A 61 0.93 -11.14 5.68
C TYR A 61 1.27 -9.91 6.51
N THR A 62 2.53 -9.80 6.85
CA THR A 62 3.14 -8.64 7.50
C THR A 62 4.21 -8.10 6.56
N LEU A 63 4.30 -6.78 6.43
CA LEU A 63 5.39 -6.12 5.72
C LEU A 63 6.48 -5.78 6.72
N SER A 64 7.70 -6.19 6.48
CA SER A 64 8.84 -6.04 7.41
C SER A 64 10.12 -5.65 6.68
N ASN A 65 11.14 -5.29 7.43
CA ASN A 65 12.48 -5.02 6.94
C ASN A 65 12.51 -4.01 5.77
N PRO A 66 12.05 -2.76 5.97
CA PRO A 66 12.05 -1.75 4.92
C PRO A 66 13.47 -1.41 4.48
N ARG A 67 13.66 -1.33 3.17
CA ARG A 67 14.88 -0.85 2.54
C ARG A 67 14.54 0.30 1.61
N VAL A 68 15.33 1.35 1.68
CA VAL A 68 15.13 2.57 0.90
C VAL A 68 16.39 2.87 0.12
N HIS A 69 16.21 3.17 -1.15
CA HIS A 69 17.24 3.80 -1.96
C HIS A 69 16.69 5.07 -2.60
N THR A 70 17.40 6.18 -2.48
CA THR A 70 17.02 7.45 -3.10
C THR A 70 18.12 7.89 -4.07
N SER A 71 17.82 7.87 -5.35
CA SER A 71 18.69 8.45 -6.39
C SER A 71 18.72 9.98 -6.29
N SER A 72 17.68 10.57 -5.67
CA SER A 72 17.60 12.00 -5.37
C SER A 72 16.69 12.25 -4.19
N GLY A 73 17.09 13.18 -3.31
CA GLY A 73 16.37 13.44 -2.07
C GLY A 73 16.83 12.54 -0.92
N TYR A 74 16.07 12.52 0.17
CA TYR A 74 16.34 11.68 1.34
C TYR A 74 15.05 11.37 2.11
N SER A 75 15.10 10.34 2.95
CA SER A 75 13.99 10.00 3.85
C SER A 75 13.95 10.99 5.01
N LEU A 76 12.85 11.75 5.11
CA LEU A 76 12.65 12.71 6.19
C LEU A 76 12.07 12.01 7.43
N ASN A 77 11.00 11.24 7.26
CA ASN A 77 10.48 10.33 8.27
C ASN A 77 10.61 8.91 7.70
N PRO A 78 11.49 8.08 8.28
CA PRO A 78 11.75 6.74 7.76
C PRO A 78 10.52 5.85 7.79
N PRO A 79 10.44 4.84 6.91
CA PRO A 79 9.39 3.84 6.94
C PRO A 79 9.45 3.05 8.26
N GLN A 80 8.28 2.68 8.78
CA GLN A 80 8.19 1.86 9.99
C GLN A 80 8.80 0.48 9.75
N PRO A 81 9.51 -0.10 10.73
CA PRO A 81 10.15 -1.41 10.60
C PRO A 81 9.18 -2.53 10.21
N THR A 82 7.93 -2.39 10.62
CA THR A 82 6.88 -3.38 10.39
C THR A 82 5.55 -2.69 10.13
N ILE A 83 4.82 -3.18 9.12
CA ILE A 83 3.41 -2.84 8.90
C ILE A 83 2.59 -4.09 9.15
N ALA A 84 1.98 -4.17 10.32
CA ALA A 84 1.22 -5.33 10.75
C ALA A 84 -0.07 -5.51 9.93
N LYS A 85 -0.68 -6.67 10.04
CA LYS A 85 -1.99 -6.98 9.45
C LYS A 85 -3.03 -5.97 9.91
N LYS A 86 -3.86 -5.49 8.99
CA LYS A 86 -4.94 -4.52 9.26
C LYS A 86 -4.46 -3.20 9.88
N THR A 87 -3.23 -2.80 9.57
CA THR A 87 -2.69 -1.50 9.99
C THR A 87 -2.28 -0.65 8.80
N SER A 88 -2.17 0.64 9.05
CA SER A 88 -1.72 1.63 8.08
C SER A 88 -0.59 2.45 8.67
N GLU A 89 0.49 2.60 7.92
CA GLU A 89 1.68 3.38 8.31
C GLU A 89 2.05 4.38 7.22
N ALA A 90 2.78 5.42 7.61
CA ALA A 90 3.26 6.44 6.70
C ALA A 90 4.77 6.66 6.84
N CYS A 91 5.38 7.06 5.73
CA CYS A 91 6.76 7.57 5.68
C CYS A 91 6.83 8.76 4.73
N THR A 92 7.90 9.55 4.82
CA THR A 92 8.04 10.75 4.00
C THR A 92 9.45 10.92 3.46
N PHE A 93 9.52 11.48 2.28
CA PHE A 93 10.75 11.80 1.57
C PHE A 93 10.72 13.25 1.14
N THR A 94 11.89 13.87 1.03
CA THR A 94 12.01 15.27 0.61
C THR A 94 13.21 15.48 -0.27
N ASN A 95 13.18 16.57 -1.03
CA ASN A 95 14.29 16.95 -1.88
C ASN A 95 15.47 17.55 -1.11
N ILE A 96 16.62 17.57 -1.75
CA ILE A 96 17.79 18.34 -1.33
C ILE A 96 17.70 19.72 -1.97
N LEU A 97 17.92 20.78 -1.18
CA LEU A 97 17.79 22.16 -1.64
C LEU A 97 18.97 22.63 -2.49
N ALA A 98 20.15 22.05 -2.27
CA ALA A 98 21.34 22.40 -3.03
C ALA A 98 22.24 21.16 -3.28
N PRO A 99 22.43 20.69 -4.51
CA PRO A 99 21.82 21.19 -5.74
C PRO A 99 20.31 20.91 -5.78
N VAL A 100 19.60 21.75 -6.53
CA VAL A 100 18.14 21.68 -6.65
C VAL A 100 17.75 20.40 -7.40
N LYS A 101 17.26 19.39 -6.69
CA LYS A 101 16.88 18.08 -7.23
C LYS A 101 15.49 17.70 -6.74
N GLY A 102 14.88 16.72 -7.41
CA GLY A 102 13.60 16.14 -7.02
C GLY A 102 13.71 15.17 -5.83
N CYS A 103 12.66 14.40 -5.64
CA CYS A 103 12.58 13.31 -4.68
C CYS A 103 12.27 12.03 -5.44
N VAL A 104 13.27 11.16 -5.62
CA VAL A 104 13.22 10.01 -6.53
C VAL A 104 13.89 8.82 -5.87
N GLY A 105 13.24 7.64 -5.96
CA GLY A 105 13.80 6.43 -5.37
C GLY A 105 12.86 5.23 -5.38
N VAL A 106 13.26 4.22 -4.60
CA VAL A 106 12.51 2.98 -4.36
C VAL A 106 12.44 2.69 -2.87
N LEU A 107 11.32 2.14 -2.46
CA LEU A 107 11.06 1.59 -1.12
C LEU A 107 10.65 0.13 -1.29
N ALA A 108 11.35 -0.78 -0.63
CA ALA A 108 11.05 -2.21 -0.62
C ALA A 108 10.73 -2.68 0.80
N TYR A 109 9.75 -3.58 0.91
CA TYR A 109 9.40 -4.30 2.14
C TYR A 109 9.39 -5.79 1.88
N GLU A 110 9.95 -6.59 2.76
CA GLU A 110 9.74 -8.04 2.77
C GLU A 110 8.29 -8.36 3.15
N ILE A 111 7.70 -9.29 2.41
CA ILE A 111 6.38 -9.83 2.68
C ILE A 111 6.58 -11.13 3.45
N LEU A 112 6.18 -11.14 4.72
CA LEU A 112 6.29 -12.31 5.58
C LEU A 112 4.91 -12.89 5.86
N LYS A 113 4.76 -14.19 5.61
CA LYS A 113 3.62 -14.96 6.08
C LYS A 113 3.90 -15.42 7.51
N ASP A 114 2.89 -15.28 8.40
CA ASP A 114 2.99 -15.64 9.80
C ASP A 114 4.25 -15.08 10.50
N GLU A 115 4.66 -13.87 10.08
CA GLU A 115 5.80 -13.10 10.61
C GLU A 115 7.18 -13.76 10.47
N LYS A 116 7.29 -14.86 9.75
CA LYS A 116 8.52 -15.66 9.65
C LYS A 116 8.86 -16.14 8.24
N HIS A 117 7.86 -16.50 7.46
CA HIS A 117 8.10 -17.12 6.16
C HIS A 117 8.12 -16.06 5.07
N PHE A 118 9.27 -15.86 4.47
CA PHE A 118 9.42 -14.99 3.31
C PHE A 118 8.57 -15.48 2.14
N VAL A 119 7.83 -14.57 1.53
CA VAL A 119 6.93 -14.83 0.40
C VAL A 119 7.34 -14.02 -0.83
N GLY A 120 7.95 -12.88 -0.63
CA GLY A 120 8.36 -11.96 -1.67
C GLY A 120 8.63 -10.57 -1.12
N GLU A 121 8.72 -9.60 -2.01
CA GLU A 121 8.97 -8.20 -1.66
C GLU A 121 7.97 -7.27 -2.35
N LEU A 122 7.34 -6.40 -1.57
CA LEU A 122 6.58 -5.26 -2.07
C LEU A 122 7.55 -4.14 -2.42
N VAL A 123 7.51 -3.64 -3.65
CA VAL A 123 8.34 -2.53 -4.09
C VAL A 123 7.49 -1.37 -4.59
N ILE A 124 7.84 -0.18 -4.13
CA ILE A 124 7.23 1.08 -4.50
C ILE A 124 8.32 1.96 -5.10
N MET A 125 8.26 2.20 -6.40
CA MET A 125 9.11 3.17 -7.09
C MET A 125 8.36 4.51 -7.16
N PHE A 126 9.05 5.60 -6.87
CA PHE A 126 8.50 6.94 -6.92
C PHE A 126 9.44 7.94 -7.58
N SER A 127 8.86 8.86 -8.32
CA SER A 127 9.57 9.98 -8.90
C SER A 127 8.75 11.26 -8.76
N VAL A 128 9.27 12.23 -8.01
CA VAL A 128 8.77 13.60 -7.91
C VAL A 128 9.88 14.50 -8.44
N PRO A 129 9.87 14.84 -9.74
CA PRO A 129 10.94 15.64 -10.34
C PRO A 129 10.94 17.07 -9.78
N TYR A 130 12.09 17.74 -9.87
CA TYR A 130 12.14 19.16 -9.56
C TYR A 130 11.51 20.00 -10.69
N ASP A 131 11.88 19.70 -11.94
CA ASP A 131 11.45 20.40 -13.13
C ASP A 131 10.22 19.74 -13.74
N TYR A 132 9.07 20.38 -13.60
CA TYR A 132 7.79 19.93 -14.18
C TYR A 132 7.57 20.39 -15.63
N ILE A 133 8.49 21.15 -16.20
CA ILE A 133 8.46 21.48 -17.64
C ILE A 133 8.88 20.26 -18.44
N LEU A 134 9.91 19.55 -17.94
CA LEU A 134 10.53 18.42 -18.64
C LEU A 134 10.05 17.06 -18.15
N TYR A 135 9.61 16.97 -16.88
CA TYR A 135 9.32 15.71 -16.22
C TYR A 135 8.01 15.73 -15.44
N GLU A 136 7.48 14.56 -15.16
CA GLU A 136 6.24 14.37 -14.43
C GLU A 136 6.44 13.37 -13.30
N ASN A 137 5.50 13.32 -12.35
CA ASN A 137 5.52 12.31 -11.31
C ASN A 137 5.23 10.92 -11.89
N TYR A 138 5.94 9.91 -11.40
CA TYR A 138 5.73 8.51 -11.72
C TYR A 138 5.61 7.66 -10.46
N LEU A 139 4.73 6.67 -10.53
CA LEU A 139 4.53 5.63 -9.53
C LEU A 139 4.73 4.27 -10.18
N GLY A 140 5.55 3.41 -9.57
CA GLY A 140 5.66 1.99 -9.88
C GLY A 140 5.30 1.15 -8.66
N LEU A 141 4.51 0.09 -8.84
CA LEU A 141 4.13 -0.86 -7.81
C LEU A 141 4.39 -2.28 -8.31
N GLY A 142 5.13 -3.06 -7.53
CA GLY A 142 5.48 -4.44 -7.91
C GLY A 142 5.58 -5.38 -6.72
N ILE A 143 5.56 -6.68 -7.04
CA ILE A 143 5.79 -7.76 -6.10
C ILE A 143 6.83 -8.68 -6.72
N TYR A 144 7.97 -8.80 -6.06
CA TYR A 144 9.08 -9.65 -6.46
C TYR A 144 9.09 -10.90 -5.60
N GLU A 145 9.20 -12.07 -6.21
CA GLU A 145 9.16 -13.35 -5.50
C GLU A 145 10.49 -13.73 -4.82
N GLN A 146 11.56 -13.01 -5.16
CA GLN A 146 12.90 -13.24 -4.63
C GLN A 146 13.41 -12.02 -3.90
N HIS A 147 14.43 -12.20 -3.07
CA HIS A 147 15.16 -11.07 -2.50
C HIS A 147 15.83 -10.24 -3.59
N ILE A 148 15.62 -8.94 -3.52
CA ILE A 148 16.17 -7.98 -4.48
C ILE A 148 17.09 -6.99 -3.78
N SER A 149 18.05 -6.47 -4.49
CA SER A 149 18.87 -5.33 -4.03
C SER A 149 18.09 -4.03 -4.21
N CYS A 150 17.92 -3.27 -3.13
CA CYS A 150 17.30 -1.95 -3.18
C CYS A 150 18.37 -0.89 -3.52
N ASN A 151 18.56 -0.60 -4.80
CA ASN A 151 19.66 0.21 -5.34
C ASN A 151 19.23 0.96 -6.62
N ASP A 152 20.19 1.65 -7.27
CA ASP A 152 19.94 2.35 -8.54
C ASP A 152 19.52 1.42 -9.68
N GLU A 153 19.99 0.18 -9.71
CA GLU A 153 19.60 -0.80 -10.75
C GLU A 153 18.12 -1.12 -10.67
N LEU A 154 17.61 -1.38 -9.45
CA LEU A 154 16.18 -1.61 -9.23
C LEU A 154 15.36 -0.38 -9.62
N PHE A 155 15.82 0.83 -9.24
CA PHE A 155 15.15 2.06 -9.66
C PHE A 155 15.11 2.19 -11.18
N ASN A 156 16.24 1.99 -11.85
CA ASN A 156 16.33 2.10 -13.31
C ASN A 156 15.46 1.06 -14.01
N GLN A 157 15.45 -0.19 -13.54
CA GLN A 157 14.56 -1.22 -14.04
C GLN A 157 13.09 -0.76 -13.94
N MET A 158 12.64 -0.35 -12.75
CA MET A 158 11.25 0.04 -12.53
C MET A 158 10.87 1.32 -13.28
N TYR A 159 11.84 2.20 -13.59
CA TYR A 159 11.56 3.47 -14.27
C TYR A 159 11.63 3.37 -15.79
N TYR A 160 12.51 2.52 -16.37
CA TYR A 160 12.78 2.49 -17.82
C TYR A 160 12.41 1.16 -18.49
N GLU A 161 12.34 0.06 -17.77
CA GLU A 161 12.21 -1.29 -18.31
C GLU A 161 10.86 -1.92 -17.96
N ASP A 162 10.65 -3.17 -18.37
CA ASP A 162 9.54 -4.01 -17.97
C ASP A 162 9.97 -5.00 -16.87
N GLY A 163 9.00 -5.46 -16.06
CA GLY A 163 9.28 -6.37 -14.97
C GLY A 163 8.02 -6.75 -14.18
N PRO A 164 8.19 -7.37 -12.99
CA PRO A 164 7.08 -7.79 -12.15
C PRO A 164 6.43 -6.59 -11.41
N PHE A 165 6.05 -5.57 -12.16
CA PHE A 165 5.44 -4.34 -11.65
C PHE A 165 4.57 -3.66 -12.70
N THR A 166 3.73 -2.74 -12.25
CA THR A 166 3.02 -1.77 -13.08
C THR A 166 3.56 -0.38 -12.78
N ARG A 167 3.86 0.39 -13.83
CA ARG A 167 4.31 1.78 -13.74
C ARG A 167 3.38 2.69 -14.52
N MET A 168 3.08 3.84 -13.94
CA MET A 168 2.26 4.85 -14.61
C MET A 168 2.66 6.27 -14.16
N LYS A 169 2.45 7.24 -15.07
CA LYS A 169 2.43 8.65 -14.75
C LYS A 169 1.36 8.94 -13.70
N ALA A 170 1.70 9.75 -12.71
CA ALA A 170 0.81 10.11 -11.61
C ALA A 170 -0.26 11.10 -12.06
N THR A 171 -1.48 10.62 -12.20
CA THR A 171 -2.67 11.41 -12.54
C THR A 171 -3.71 11.42 -11.42
N GLY A 172 -3.41 10.78 -10.29
CA GLY A 172 -4.37 10.44 -9.26
C GLY A 172 -5.14 9.15 -9.52
N SER A 173 -5.01 8.56 -10.71
CA SER A 173 -5.63 7.28 -11.05
C SER A 173 -4.97 6.11 -10.31
N GLU A 174 -5.75 5.06 -10.05
CA GLU A 174 -5.27 3.83 -9.44
C GLU A 174 -4.45 3.00 -10.44
N ILE A 175 -3.32 2.47 -9.99
CA ILE A 175 -2.60 1.38 -10.63
C ILE A 175 -2.63 0.15 -9.75
N ALA A 176 -2.49 -1.03 -10.34
CA ALA A 176 -2.47 -2.29 -9.60
C ALA A 176 -1.48 -3.27 -10.24
N TYR A 177 -0.82 -4.06 -9.39
CA TYR A 177 -0.07 -5.23 -9.77
C TYR A 177 -0.57 -6.43 -8.97
N SER A 178 -0.80 -7.56 -9.65
CA SER A 178 -1.32 -8.77 -9.03
C SER A 178 -0.33 -9.91 -9.19
N GLY A 179 0.19 -10.39 -8.07
CA GLY A 179 0.84 -11.69 -7.97
C GLY A 179 -0.20 -12.81 -7.78
N GLU A 180 0.28 -14.03 -7.56
CA GLU A 180 -0.61 -15.19 -7.42
C GLU A 180 -1.57 -15.11 -6.23
N ARG A 181 -1.08 -14.71 -5.07
CA ARG A 181 -1.83 -14.73 -3.78
C ARG A 181 -2.08 -13.37 -3.18
N ILE A 182 -1.35 -12.38 -3.63
CA ILE A 182 -1.36 -11.02 -3.09
C ILE A 182 -1.39 -10.04 -4.25
N CYS A 183 -1.98 -8.88 -4.01
CA CYS A 183 -1.97 -7.78 -4.95
C CYS A 183 -1.66 -6.48 -4.24
N VAL A 184 -1.10 -5.55 -4.97
CA VAL A 184 -0.86 -4.19 -4.53
C VAL A 184 -1.58 -3.23 -5.46
N LYS A 185 -2.19 -2.21 -4.89
CA LYS A 185 -2.85 -1.12 -5.59
C LYS A 185 -2.37 0.20 -5.03
N GLY A 186 -2.42 1.23 -5.83
CA GLY A 186 -2.11 2.56 -5.31
C GLY A 186 -2.37 3.65 -6.31
N SER A 187 -2.30 4.87 -5.80
CA SER A 187 -2.41 6.08 -6.60
C SER A 187 -1.41 7.11 -6.11
N MET A 188 -1.03 8.03 -6.98
CA MET A 188 -0.12 9.12 -6.68
C MET A 188 -0.68 10.43 -7.25
N SER A 189 -0.61 11.49 -6.45
CA SER A 189 -0.97 12.83 -6.92
C SER A 189 0.10 13.41 -7.85
N SER A 190 -0.30 14.27 -8.78
CA SER A 190 0.60 14.97 -9.71
C SER A 190 1.28 16.21 -9.10
N ALA A 191 1.03 16.52 -7.84
CA ALA A 191 1.53 17.72 -7.18
C ALA A 191 3.01 17.60 -6.78
N GLY A 192 3.69 18.73 -6.60
CA GLY A 192 5.07 18.78 -6.09
C GLY A 192 5.22 18.32 -4.64
N LYS A 193 4.17 18.50 -3.82
CA LYS A 193 3.96 17.83 -2.55
C LYS A 193 3.12 16.60 -2.81
N ALA A 194 3.75 15.52 -3.27
CA ALA A 194 3.05 14.35 -3.71
C ALA A 194 2.57 13.47 -2.55
N ILE A 195 1.42 12.84 -2.73
CA ILE A 195 0.89 11.83 -1.82
C ILE A 195 0.71 10.54 -2.60
N ILE A 196 1.26 9.46 -2.08
CA ILE A 196 1.02 8.09 -2.53
C ILE A 196 0.18 7.38 -1.47
N LYS A 197 -0.89 6.71 -1.90
CA LYS A 197 -1.66 5.78 -1.08
C LYS A 197 -1.56 4.40 -1.69
N VAL A 198 -1.05 3.45 -0.91
CA VAL A 198 -0.84 2.05 -1.31
C VAL A 198 -1.70 1.14 -0.46
N GLU A 199 -2.36 0.21 -1.11
CA GLU A 199 -3.14 -0.87 -0.49
C GLU A 199 -2.49 -2.21 -0.84
N PHE A 200 -2.08 -2.93 0.17
CA PHE A 200 -1.57 -4.29 0.07
C PHE A 200 -2.68 -5.26 0.50
N ARG A 201 -3.08 -6.18 -0.39
CA ARG A 201 -4.29 -7.00 -0.25
C ARG A 201 -4.04 -8.46 -0.60
N ASP A 202 -4.84 -9.34 -0.04
CA ASP A 202 -4.97 -10.70 -0.55
C ASP A 202 -5.57 -10.66 -1.97
N SER A 203 -4.98 -11.41 -2.90
CA SER A 203 -5.52 -11.58 -4.24
C SER A 203 -6.82 -12.38 -4.16
N LYS A 204 -7.85 -11.93 -4.85
CA LYS A 204 -9.07 -12.72 -5.00
C LYS A 204 -8.75 -13.87 -5.95
N LEU A 205 -8.50 -15.05 -5.41
CA LEU A 205 -8.42 -16.28 -6.21
C LEU A 205 -9.64 -16.36 -7.14
N PRO A 206 -9.48 -16.56 -8.45
CA PRO A 206 -10.60 -16.86 -9.29
C PRO A 206 -11.25 -18.14 -8.72
N LYS A 207 -12.54 -18.08 -8.44
CA LYS A 207 -13.30 -19.26 -8.07
C LYS A 207 -13.18 -20.26 -9.22
N HIS A 208 -12.37 -21.30 -9.06
CA HIS A 208 -12.38 -22.42 -9.98
C HIS A 208 -13.82 -22.88 -10.11
N LYS A 209 -14.40 -22.69 -11.30
CA LYS A 209 -15.63 -23.39 -11.67
C LYS A 209 -15.28 -24.87 -11.68
N LEU A 210 -15.66 -25.56 -10.62
CA LEU A 210 -15.75 -27.01 -10.64
C LEU A 210 -16.77 -27.34 -11.74
N HIS A 211 -16.28 -27.68 -12.93
CA HIS A 211 -17.10 -28.36 -13.90
C HIS A 211 -17.36 -29.78 -13.35
N LYS A 212 -18.62 -30.00 -12.99
CA LYS A 212 -19.19 -31.33 -12.76
C LYS A 212 -19.38 -32.03 -14.12
#